data_96168f503ba9b9a69d8c4ee38d63c9e9
#
_entry.id   96168f503ba9b9a69d8c4ee38d63c9e9
#
_cell.length_a   1.000
_cell.length_b   1.000
_cell.length_c   1.000
_cell.angle_alpha   90.00
_cell.angle_beta   90.00
_cell.angle_gamma   90.00
#
_symmetry.space_group_name_H-M   'P 1'
#
loop_
_entity.id
_entity.type
_entity.pdbx_description
1 polymer ?
#
loop_
_entity_poly.entity_id
_entity_poly.type
_entity_poly.pdbx_seq_one_letter_code
_entity_poly.pdbx_strand_id
1 'polypeptide(L)'
;MNTDDLDNFEAEREMQLAQEYQDVVGMFRYAVETDRRFYLANNVDVRVLSEGPRPILEVELNDAWVWDMYRKSRFVPKVKVLSFKDLNVEELPKADI
;
A
#
# COMPACT_ATOMS: atom_id res chain seq x y z
N MET A 1 -15.33 -15.55 23.06
CA MET A 1 -14.50 -15.87 21.86
C MET A 1 -13.14 -16.33 22.36
N ASN A 2 -12.73 -17.51 21.96
CA ASN A 2 -11.42 -18.02 22.34
C ASN A 2 -10.36 -17.56 21.30
N THR A 3 -9.09 -17.79 21.62
CA THR A 3 -7.96 -17.36 20.78
C THR A 3 -8.01 -17.98 19.39
N ASP A 4 -8.46 -19.24 19.29
CA ASP A 4 -8.51 -19.94 18.00
C ASP A 4 -9.53 -19.32 17.05
N ASP A 5 -10.65 -18.87 17.56
CA ASP A 5 -11.68 -18.19 16.73
C ASP A 5 -11.16 -16.87 16.18
N LEU A 6 -10.42 -16.11 17.00
CA LEU A 6 -9.83 -14.86 16.57
C LEU A 6 -8.74 -15.08 15.53
N ASP A 7 -7.88 -16.05 15.73
CA ASP A 7 -6.80 -16.38 14.78
C ASP A 7 -7.40 -16.83 13.43
N ASN A 8 -8.45 -17.63 13.45
CA ASN A 8 -9.12 -18.06 12.22
C ASN A 8 -9.76 -16.89 11.48
N PHE A 9 -10.34 -15.95 12.22
CA PHE A 9 -10.96 -14.77 11.63
C PHE A 9 -9.91 -13.90 10.93
N GLU A 10 -8.77 -13.66 11.57
CA GLU A 10 -7.69 -12.88 10.97
C GLU A 10 -7.08 -13.58 9.76
N ALA A 11 -6.89 -14.90 9.84
CA ALA A 11 -6.37 -15.68 8.72
C ALA A 11 -7.28 -15.58 7.50
N GLU A 12 -8.61 -15.67 7.70
CA GLU A 12 -9.56 -15.50 6.60
C GLU A 12 -9.48 -14.13 5.99
N ARG A 13 -9.36 -13.08 6.81
CA ARG A 13 -9.22 -11.72 6.32
C ARG A 13 -7.95 -11.51 5.50
N GLU A 14 -6.85 -12.08 5.95
CA GLU A 14 -5.60 -12.03 5.21
C GLU A 14 -5.70 -12.75 3.87
N MET A 15 -6.36 -13.88 3.83
CA MET A 15 -6.57 -14.61 2.58
C MET A 15 -7.44 -13.82 1.61
N GLN A 16 -8.49 -13.19 2.10
CA GLN A 16 -9.34 -12.33 1.27
C GLN A 16 -8.57 -11.14 0.72
N LEU A 17 -7.72 -10.55 1.55
CA LEU A 17 -6.89 -9.42 1.14
C LEU A 17 -5.88 -9.83 0.08
N ALA A 18 -5.22 -10.97 0.26
CA ALA A 18 -4.27 -11.49 -0.73
C ALA A 18 -4.98 -11.78 -2.06
N GLN A 19 -6.19 -12.30 -2.01
CA GLN A 19 -6.97 -12.56 -3.20
C GLN A 19 -7.40 -11.28 -3.90
N GLU A 20 -7.83 -10.28 -3.13
CA GLU A 20 -8.14 -8.96 -3.67
C GLU A 20 -6.92 -8.34 -4.34
N TYR A 21 -5.75 -8.47 -3.71
CA TYR A 21 -4.51 -7.97 -4.29
C TYR A 21 -4.26 -8.58 -5.67
N GLN A 22 -4.40 -9.88 -5.81
CA GLN A 22 -4.23 -10.54 -7.10
C GLN A 22 -5.20 -10.03 -8.16
N ASP A 23 -6.41 -9.69 -7.73
CA ASP A 23 -7.44 -9.18 -8.64
C ASP A 23 -7.17 -7.74 -9.09
N VAL A 24 -6.56 -6.93 -8.22
CA VAL A 24 -6.41 -5.50 -8.49
C VAL A 24 -5.02 -5.08 -8.96
N VAL A 25 -4.00 -5.90 -8.73
CA VAL A 25 -2.60 -5.49 -9.00
C VAL A 25 -2.39 -5.08 -10.46
N GLY A 26 -3.06 -5.72 -11.38
CA GLY A 26 -2.97 -5.40 -12.82
C GLY A 26 -3.59 -4.06 -13.19
N MET A 27 -4.34 -3.45 -12.30
CA MET A 27 -4.98 -2.15 -12.52
C MET A 27 -4.06 -0.98 -12.18
N PHE A 28 -2.91 -1.26 -11.58
CA PHE A 28 -2.02 -0.22 -11.04
C PHE A 28 -0.65 -0.24 -11.71
N ARG A 29 -0.01 0.93 -11.74
CA ARG A 29 1.28 1.12 -12.39
C ARG A 29 2.46 0.96 -11.43
N TYR A 30 2.25 1.22 -10.14
CA TYR A 30 3.33 1.27 -9.16
C TYR A 30 2.98 0.49 -7.92
N ALA A 31 4.00 -0.17 -7.36
CA ALA A 31 3.96 -0.70 -6.00
C ALA A 31 4.81 0.22 -5.12
N VAL A 32 4.25 0.61 -3.98
CA VAL A 32 4.89 1.55 -3.07
C VAL A 32 4.95 0.92 -1.69
N GLU A 33 6.15 0.82 -1.15
CA GLU A 33 6.35 0.27 0.18
C GLU A 33 6.97 1.34 1.07
N THR A 34 6.32 1.58 2.20
CA THR A 34 6.84 2.47 3.24
C THR A 34 7.20 1.64 4.46
N ASP A 35 7.72 2.30 5.50
CA ASP A 35 8.03 1.64 6.75
C ASP A 35 6.79 1.09 7.48
N ARG A 36 5.59 1.46 7.04
CA ARG A 36 4.35 1.06 7.70
C ARG A 36 3.41 0.24 6.85
N ARG A 37 3.34 0.54 5.54
CA ARG A 37 2.30 -0.02 4.68
C ARG A 37 2.79 -0.29 3.28
N PHE A 38 2.08 -1.16 2.61
CA PHE A 38 2.25 -1.42 1.19
C PHE A 38 1.07 -0.85 0.42
N TYR A 39 1.35 -0.21 -0.71
CA TYR A 39 0.35 0.42 -1.57
C TYR A 39 0.54 0.01 -3.01
N LEU A 40 -0.56 0.01 -3.76
CA LEU A 40 -0.54 0.09 -5.21
C LEU A 40 -1.05 1.47 -5.59
N ALA A 41 -0.52 2.07 -6.65
CA ALA A 41 -0.97 3.39 -7.07
C ALA A 41 -0.76 3.57 -8.58
N ASN A 42 -1.57 4.44 -9.17
CA ASN A 42 -1.38 4.82 -10.57
C ASN A 42 -0.56 6.10 -10.72
N ASN A 43 -0.49 6.92 -9.67
CA ASN A 43 0.37 8.10 -9.67
C ASN A 43 1.10 8.19 -8.34
N VAL A 44 2.40 8.46 -8.40
CA VAL A 44 3.26 8.58 -7.23
C VAL A 44 4.08 9.86 -7.36
N ASP A 45 4.02 10.70 -6.35
CA ASP A 45 4.81 11.93 -6.28
C ASP A 45 5.54 11.96 -4.95
N VAL A 46 6.87 12.09 -5.00
CA VAL A 46 7.72 12.07 -3.82
C VAL A 46 8.35 13.45 -3.65
N ARG A 47 8.21 14.03 -2.45
CA ARG A 47 8.78 15.32 -2.12
C ARG A 47 9.65 15.20 -0.87
N VAL A 48 10.78 15.87 -0.88
CA VAL A 48 11.64 15.98 0.30
C VAL A 48 11.17 17.19 1.11
N LEU A 49 10.65 16.94 2.32
CA LEU A 49 10.17 18.01 3.19
C LEU A 49 11.26 18.59 4.06
N SER A 50 12.25 17.76 4.44
CA SER A 50 13.34 18.19 5.29
C SER A 50 14.62 17.51 4.85
N GLU A 51 15.66 18.31 4.64
CA GLU A 51 17.00 17.81 4.34
C GLU A 51 17.84 17.84 5.60
N GLY A 52 18.70 16.84 5.76
CA GLY A 52 19.54 16.72 6.92
C GLY A 52 19.86 15.28 7.22
N PRO A 53 20.37 14.98 8.43
CA PRO A 53 20.74 13.61 8.78
C PRO A 53 19.54 12.65 8.82
N ARG A 54 18.32 13.19 8.92
CA ARG A 54 17.09 12.39 8.88
C ARG A 54 16.09 13.05 7.94
N PRO A 55 16.17 12.74 6.65
CA PRO A 55 15.22 13.34 5.71
C PRO A 55 13.81 12.82 5.95
N ILE A 56 12.84 13.70 5.73
CA ILE A 56 11.42 13.35 5.78
C ILE A 56 10.90 13.43 4.36
N LEU A 57 10.32 12.34 3.90
CA LEU A 57 9.74 12.26 2.57
C LEU A 57 8.24 12.28 2.66
N GLU A 58 7.60 13.09 1.82
CA GLU A 58 6.16 13.05 1.62
C GLU A 58 5.88 12.33 0.33
N VAL A 59 5.06 11.30 0.41
CA VAL A 59 4.65 10.53 -0.75
C VAL A 59 3.16 10.78 -0.98
N GLU A 60 2.83 11.32 -2.14
CA GLU A 60 1.44 11.50 -2.54
C GLU A 60 1.09 10.44 -3.56
N LEU A 61 0.06 9.67 -3.24
CA LEU A 61 -0.45 8.61 -4.10
C LEU A 61 -1.83 9.00 -4.59
N ASN A 62 -2.06 8.85 -5.88
CA ASN A 62 -3.38 9.07 -6.47
C ASN A 62 -3.86 7.78 -7.11
N ASP A 63 -5.15 7.53 -6.99
CA ASP A 63 -5.77 6.32 -7.49
C ASP A 63 -5.02 5.11 -6.94
N ALA A 64 -5.18 4.88 -5.65
CA ALA A 64 -4.37 3.93 -4.90
C ALA A 64 -5.22 2.83 -4.28
N TRP A 65 -4.53 1.76 -3.92
CA TRP A 65 -5.07 0.65 -3.15
C TRP A 65 -4.09 0.38 -2.01
N VAL A 66 -4.60 0.22 -0.78
CA VAL A 66 -3.76 0.05 0.41
C VAL A 66 -3.92 -1.34 0.97
N TRP A 67 -2.80 -1.97 1.31
CA TRP A 67 -2.79 -3.26 1.98
C TRP A 67 -3.10 -3.05 3.45
N ASP A 68 -4.39 -3.11 3.79
CA ASP A 68 -4.88 -2.94 5.15
C ASP A 68 -6.19 -3.73 5.30
N MET A 69 -6.09 -4.87 5.98
CA MET A 69 -7.23 -5.79 6.10
C MET A 69 -8.36 -5.24 6.97
N TYR A 70 -8.11 -4.18 7.73
CA TYR A 70 -9.10 -3.59 8.62
C TYR A 70 -9.90 -2.46 7.97
N ARG A 71 -9.50 -2.03 6.77
CA ARG A 71 -10.24 -1.00 6.05
C ARG A 71 -11.46 -1.58 5.37
N LYS A 72 -12.57 -0.83 5.43
CA LYS A 72 -13.78 -1.21 4.68
C LYS A 72 -13.56 -1.16 3.18
N SER A 73 -12.91 -0.11 2.72
CA SER A 73 -12.50 0.03 1.32
C SER A 73 -11.02 0.27 1.26
N ARG A 74 -10.33 -0.52 0.43
CA ARG A 74 -8.91 -0.38 0.25
C ARG A 74 -8.55 0.52 -0.93
N PHE A 75 -9.55 0.91 -1.72
CA PHE A 75 -9.37 1.88 -2.80
C PHE A 75 -9.42 3.29 -2.23
N VAL A 76 -8.38 4.07 -2.48
CA VAL A 76 -8.24 5.43 -1.95
C VAL A 76 -7.93 6.37 -3.10
N PRO A 77 -8.76 7.38 -3.36
CA PRO A 77 -8.52 8.32 -4.47
C PRO A 77 -7.22 9.09 -4.31
N LYS A 78 -6.89 9.47 -3.09
CA LYS A 78 -5.68 10.24 -2.80
C LYS A 78 -5.24 10.00 -1.37
N VAL A 79 -3.94 9.79 -1.18
CA VAL A 79 -3.36 9.65 0.15
C VAL A 79 -1.98 10.27 0.17
N LYS A 80 -1.68 10.99 1.26
CA LYS A 80 -0.34 11.51 1.54
C LYS A 80 0.23 10.76 2.73
N VAL A 81 1.44 10.28 2.57
CA VAL A 81 2.13 9.51 3.60
C VAL A 81 3.48 10.14 3.86
N LEU A 82 3.84 10.25 5.14
CA LEU A 82 5.17 10.66 5.54
C LEU A 82 6.01 9.42 5.80
N SER A 83 7.19 9.37 5.20
CA SER A 83 8.14 8.29 5.42
C SER A 83 9.41 8.84 6.05
N PHE A 84 9.82 8.22 7.14
CA PHE A 84 10.97 8.65 7.92
C PHE A 84 12.18 7.74 7.75
N LYS A 85 11.97 6.56 7.15
CA LYS A 85 13.03 5.54 7.05
C LYS A 85 13.15 5.04 5.63
N ASP A 86 12.24 4.18 5.24
CA ASP A 86 12.33 3.45 3.98
C ASP A 86 11.17 3.79 3.07
N LEU A 87 11.51 4.06 1.83
CA LEU A 87 10.53 4.23 0.77
C LEU A 87 11.02 3.46 -0.44
N ASN A 88 10.23 2.53 -0.92
CA ASN A 88 10.50 1.81 -2.14
C ASN A 88 9.35 1.99 -3.11
N VAL A 89 9.67 2.45 -4.32
CA VAL A 89 8.69 2.61 -5.39
C VAL A 89 9.15 1.77 -6.56
N GLU A 90 8.32 0.84 -6.96
CA GLU A 90 8.61 -0.04 -8.10
C GLU A 90 7.56 0.16 -9.17
N GLU A 91 8.01 0.30 -10.41
CA GLU A 91 7.11 0.30 -11.54
C GLU A 91 6.72 -1.14 -11.87
N LEU A 92 5.42 -1.39 -11.90
CA LEU A 92 4.93 -2.72 -12.22
C LEU A 92 5.01 -2.96 -13.72
N PRO A 93 5.33 -4.18 -14.15
CA PRO A 93 5.34 -4.50 -15.57
C PRO A 93 3.94 -4.38 -16.15
N LYS A 94 3.87 -3.80 -17.35
CA LYS A 94 2.59 -3.76 -18.07
C LYS A 94 2.21 -5.17 -18.48
N ALA A 95 0.94 -5.48 -18.31
CA ALA A 95 0.44 -6.75 -18.79
C ALA A 95 0.59 -6.79 -20.31
N ASP A 96 1.31 -7.80 -20.79
CA ASP A 96 1.39 -8.05 -22.23
C ASP A 96 0.04 -8.60 -22.71
N ILE A 97 -0.51 -7.94 -23.67
CA ILE A 97 -1.76 -8.37 -24.27
C ILE A 97 -1.46 -9.16 -25.54
#